data_fb3e69ebb2373d4a99470d63a1f313ba
#
_entry.id   fb3e69ebb2373d4a99470d63a1f313ba
#
_cell.length_a   1.000
_cell.length_b   1.000
_cell.length_c   1.000
_cell.angle_alpha   90.00
_cell.angle_beta   90.00
_cell.angle_gamma   90.00
#
_symmetry.space_group_name_H-M   'P 1'
#
loop_
_entity.id
_entity.type
_entity.pdbx_description
1 polymer ?
#
loop_
_entity_poly.entity_id
_entity_poly.type
_entity_poly.pdbx_seq_one_letter_code
_entity_poly.pdbx_strand_id
1 'polypeptide(L)'
;DNFWEHGAGPCGPCSEIYYDRGEKYGCGKPGCTVGCDCDRYMEVWNNVFTQFENDGHGNYTELKQKNIDTGMGLERLAVIVQDVDSLFCVDTNKALLDEVCALAHTEYQADAKKDVSLRIIADHVKSCTFMISDGIMPSNEGRGYVLRRLIRRAARHGRLLGIEGRFMPELSKTVIELSKDGYPELEEKQVMILKVLAEEEEKFNKTIDQGLVILGEMEQKMVAEGKTVLSGADAFKLY
;
A
#
# COMPACT_ATOMS: atom_id res chain seq x y z
N ASP A 1 -2.82 -21.64 -14.45
CA ASP A 1 -4.20 -21.26 -14.69
C ASP A 1 -4.32 -19.84 -15.24
N ASN A 2 -4.00 -19.70 -16.53
CA ASN A 2 -3.98 -18.40 -17.20
C ASN A 2 -5.39 -18.05 -17.71
N PHE A 3 -6.27 -17.68 -16.78
CA PHE A 3 -7.60 -17.19 -17.07
C PHE A 3 -7.91 -16.05 -16.10
N TRP A 4 -8.28 -14.88 -16.64
CA TRP A 4 -8.61 -13.71 -15.83
C TRP A 4 -10.11 -13.48 -15.80
N GLU A 5 -10.64 -13.31 -14.60
CA GLU A 5 -12.02 -12.88 -14.32
C GLU A 5 -12.10 -12.07 -13.02
N HIS A 6 -13.05 -11.18 -12.93
CA HIS A 6 -13.31 -10.39 -11.73
C HIS A 6 -14.81 -10.23 -11.48
N GLY A 7 -15.39 -11.23 -10.81
CA GLY A 7 -16.85 -11.29 -10.59
C GLY A 7 -17.61 -11.43 -11.92
N ALA A 8 -18.79 -10.80 -12.01
CA ALA A 8 -19.54 -10.73 -13.25
C ALA A 8 -18.92 -9.74 -14.23
N GLY A 9 -18.88 -10.08 -15.52
CA GLY A 9 -18.37 -9.23 -16.57
C GLY A 9 -17.47 -9.93 -17.58
N PRO A 10 -16.83 -9.15 -18.48
CA PRO A 10 -15.95 -9.67 -19.50
C PRO A 10 -14.75 -10.40 -18.90
N CYS A 11 -14.40 -11.57 -19.46
CA CYS A 11 -13.31 -12.42 -18.98
C CYS A 11 -12.72 -13.26 -20.12
N GLY A 12 -11.60 -13.94 -19.85
CA GLY A 12 -10.98 -14.82 -20.81
C GLY A 12 -9.60 -15.32 -20.42
N PRO A 13 -9.02 -16.24 -21.23
CA PRO A 13 -7.67 -16.69 -21.03
C PRO A 13 -6.66 -15.54 -21.13
N CYS A 14 -5.56 -15.64 -20.40
CA CYS A 14 -4.52 -14.64 -20.42
C CYS A 14 -3.15 -15.24 -20.75
N SER A 15 -2.23 -14.35 -21.20
CA SER A 15 -0.82 -14.64 -21.40
C SER A 15 0.00 -13.59 -20.66
N GLU A 16 0.93 -14.03 -19.85
CA GLU A 16 1.73 -13.17 -18.99
C GLU A 16 3.19 -13.18 -19.43
N ILE A 17 3.82 -12.02 -19.41
CA ILE A 17 5.23 -11.85 -19.72
C ILE A 17 5.99 -11.64 -18.44
N TYR A 18 6.91 -12.54 -18.16
CA TYR A 18 7.79 -12.51 -16.99
C TYR A 18 9.22 -12.17 -17.41
N TYR A 19 9.90 -11.42 -16.55
CA TYR A 19 11.33 -11.18 -16.63
C TYR A 19 12.05 -12.01 -15.57
N ASP A 20 13.04 -12.83 -15.99
CA ASP A 20 13.92 -13.55 -15.06
C ASP A 20 15.02 -12.60 -14.57
N ARG A 21 14.95 -12.20 -13.33
CA ARG A 21 15.92 -11.32 -12.66
C ARG A 21 17.19 -12.03 -12.21
N GLY A 22 17.26 -13.34 -12.47
CA GLY A 22 18.38 -14.17 -12.12
C GLY A 22 18.30 -14.82 -10.73
N GLU A 23 19.20 -15.75 -10.48
CA GLU A 23 19.19 -16.62 -9.29
C GLU A 23 19.34 -15.87 -7.97
N LYS A 24 19.99 -14.69 -7.98
CA LYS A 24 20.17 -13.86 -6.77
C LYS A 24 18.85 -13.45 -6.11
N TYR A 25 17.75 -13.39 -6.89
CA TYR A 25 16.40 -13.06 -6.42
C TYR A 25 15.52 -14.30 -6.21
N GLY A 26 16.06 -15.48 -6.48
CA GLY A 26 15.36 -16.75 -6.34
C GLY A 26 15.26 -17.21 -4.89
N CYS A 27 14.29 -18.10 -4.63
CA CYS A 27 14.10 -18.72 -3.32
C CYS A 27 15.16 -19.78 -2.94
N GLY A 28 16.10 -20.10 -3.84
CA GLY A 28 17.12 -21.13 -3.63
C GLY A 28 16.58 -22.58 -3.61
N LYS A 29 15.30 -22.79 -3.86
CA LYS A 29 14.69 -24.12 -3.88
C LYS A 29 14.83 -24.79 -5.25
N PRO A 30 15.04 -26.12 -5.32
CA PRO A 30 14.94 -26.85 -6.57
C PRO A 30 13.55 -26.65 -7.20
N GLY A 31 13.50 -26.44 -8.53
CA GLY A 31 12.24 -26.22 -9.24
C GLY A 31 11.70 -24.78 -9.17
N CYS A 32 12.51 -23.81 -8.76
CA CYS A 32 12.16 -22.40 -8.88
C CYS A 32 11.88 -22.04 -10.36
N THR A 33 10.64 -21.69 -10.65
CA THR A 33 10.16 -21.37 -12.01
C THR A 33 9.13 -20.24 -11.96
N VAL A 34 8.60 -19.83 -13.11
CA VAL A 34 7.46 -18.92 -13.21
C VAL A 34 6.31 -19.42 -12.35
N GLY A 35 5.68 -18.52 -11.57
CA GLY A 35 4.66 -18.84 -10.57
C GLY A 35 5.20 -19.14 -9.17
N CYS A 36 6.53 -19.08 -8.96
CA CYS A 36 7.11 -19.08 -7.62
C CYS A 36 6.90 -17.73 -6.92
N ASP A 37 6.59 -17.76 -5.60
CA ASP A 37 6.38 -16.55 -4.78
C ASP A 37 7.64 -15.72 -4.51
N CYS A 38 8.79 -16.07 -5.12
CA CYS A 38 10.03 -15.32 -4.98
C CYS A 38 10.13 -14.19 -6.03
N ASP A 39 11.08 -13.27 -5.80
CA ASP A 39 11.27 -12.08 -6.64
C ASP A 39 12.04 -12.35 -7.95
N ARG A 40 12.37 -13.62 -8.28
CA ARG A 40 13.14 -13.97 -9.47
C ARG A 40 12.37 -13.71 -10.76
N TYR A 41 11.15 -14.26 -10.84
CA TYR A 41 10.32 -14.12 -12.04
C TYR A 41 9.29 -13.02 -11.80
N MET A 42 9.56 -11.84 -12.31
CA MET A 42 8.69 -10.68 -12.17
C MET A 42 7.75 -10.57 -13.36
N GLU A 43 6.45 -10.73 -13.13
CA GLU A 43 5.43 -10.43 -14.14
C GLU A 43 5.44 -8.94 -14.43
N VAL A 44 5.63 -8.59 -15.70
CA VAL A 44 5.64 -7.20 -16.16
C VAL A 44 4.42 -6.84 -17.01
N TRP A 45 3.85 -7.81 -17.71
CA TRP A 45 2.76 -7.56 -18.64
C TRP A 45 1.79 -8.73 -18.67
N ASN A 46 0.50 -8.44 -18.52
CA ASN A 46 -0.59 -9.40 -18.67
C ASN A 46 -1.45 -9.02 -19.88
N ASN A 47 -1.73 -9.97 -20.75
CA ASN A 47 -2.58 -9.82 -21.93
C ASN A 47 -3.79 -10.74 -21.79
N VAL A 48 -4.96 -10.18 -21.51
CA VAL A 48 -6.22 -10.91 -21.37
C VAL A 48 -6.94 -10.94 -22.71
N PHE A 49 -7.19 -12.15 -23.22
CA PHE A 49 -7.99 -12.37 -24.43
C PHE A 49 -9.47 -12.45 -24.04
N THR A 50 -10.10 -11.30 -23.90
CA THR A 50 -11.49 -11.18 -23.46
C THR A 50 -12.43 -11.76 -24.50
N GLN A 51 -12.94 -12.93 -24.24
CA GLN A 51 -13.78 -13.71 -25.18
C GLN A 51 -15.14 -14.04 -24.61
N PHE A 52 -15.31 -13.98 -23.28
CA PHE A 52 -16.50 -14.42 -22.59
C PHE A 52 -17.06 -13.33 -21.69
N GLU A 53 -18.36 -13.41 -21.43
CA GLU A 53 -19.09 -12.71 -20.38
C GLU A 53 -19.43 -13.72 -19.29
N ASN A 54 -18.97 -13.46 -18.05
CA ASN A 54 -19.36 -14.21 -16.85
C ASN A 54 -20.57 -13.56 -16.21
N ASP A 55 -21.63 -14.30 -15.95
CA ASP A 55 -22.86 -13.82 -15.29
C ASP A 55 -22.72 -13.70 -13.75
N GLY A 56 -21.56 -14.03 -13.19
CA GLY A 56 -21.31 -14.06 -11.75
C GLY A 56 -21.81 -15.32 -11.04
N HIS A 57 -22.41 -16.24 -11.78
CA HIS A 57 -22.91 -17.55 -11.28
C HIS A 57 -22.14 -18.74 -11.87
N GLY A 58 -21.05 -18.46 -12.60
CA GLY A 58 -20.21 -19.45 -13.23
C GLY A 58 -20.64 -19.87 -14.63
N ASN A 59 -21.58 -19.15 -15.26
CA ASN A 59 -21.93 -19.37 -16.65
C ASN A 59 -21.19 -18.36 -17.54
N TYR A 60 -20.61 -18.86 -18.62
CA TYR A 60 -19.85 -18.07 -19.58
C TYR A 60 -20.53 -18.10 -20.94
N THR A 61 -20.77 -16.90 -21.49
CA THR A 61 -21.29 -16.76 -22.85
C THR A 61 -20.27 -16.05 -23.71
N GLU A 62 -20.14 -16.46 -24.98
CA GLU A 62 -19.20 -15.77 -25.89
C GLU A 62 -19.62 -14.32 -26.16
N LEU A 63 -18.63 -13.42 -26.07
CA LEU A 63 -18.81 -12.03 -26.49
C LEU A 63 -18.99 -11.94 -28.00
N LYS A 64 -19.88 -11.08 -28.46
CA LYS A 64 -20.04 -10.77 -29.89
C LYS A 64 -18.80 -10.11 -30.47
N GLN A 65 -18.16 -9.24 -29.69
CA GLN A 65 -16.90 -8.59 -30.03
C GLN A 65 -15.85 -9.03 -29.02
N LYS A 66 -14.83 -9.72 -29.49
CA LYS A 66 -13.67 -10.15 -28.70
C LYS A 66 -12.63 -9.04 -28.70
N ASN A 67 -11.97 -8.87 -27.54
CA ASN A 67 -10.97 -7.84 -27.32
C ASN A 67 -9.71 -8.43 -26.70
N ILE A 68 -8.63 -7.67 -26.73
CA ILE A 68 -7.45 -7.93 -25.89
C ILE A 68 -7.36 -6.77 -24.91
N ASP A 69 -7.45 -7.08 -23.63
CA ASP A 69 -7.25 -6.14 -22.54
C ASP A 69 -5.90 -6.38 -21.93
N THR A 70 -5.04 -5.37 -21.89
CA THR A 70 -3.65 -5.54 -21.44
C THR A 70 -3.34 -4.64 -20.24
N GLY A 71 -2.57 -5.19 -19.29
CA GLY A 71 -2.08 -4.45 -18.14
C GLY A 71 -0.57 -4.62 -17.98
N MET A 72 0.17 -3.50 -17.91
CA MET A 72 1.60 -3.48 -17.66
C MET A 72 1.88 -2.73 -16.37
N GLY A 73 2.69 -3.33 -15.49
CA GLY A 73 3.13 -2.67 -14.25
C GLY A 73 4.24 -1.68 -14.52
N LEU A 74 3.93 -0.36 -14.44
CA LEU A 74 4.93 0.69 -14.67
C LEU A 74 6.14 0.54 -13.75
N GLU A 75 5.93 0.41 -12.45
CA GLU A 75 7.01 0.27 -11.47
C GLU A 75 7.75 -1.07 -11.62
N ARG A 76 7.07 -2.15 -12.00
CA ARG A 76 7.73 -3.43 -12.29
C ARG A 76 8.65 -3.32 -13.50
N LEU A 77 8.19 -2.66 -14.57
CA LEU A 77 9.03 -2.39 -15.74
C LEU A 77 10.21 -1.49 -15.37
N ALA A 78 9.97 -0.45 -14.56
CA ALA A 78 11.02 0.46 -14.09
C ALA A 78 12.10 -0.26 -13.26
N VAL A 79 11.73 -1.23 -12.40
CA VAL A 79 12.70 -2.07 -11.67
C VAL A 79 13.68 -2.75 -12.63
N ILE A 80 13.15 -3.28 -13.73
CA ILE A 80 13.96 -4.00 -14.73
C ILE A 80 14.86 -3.03 -15.50
N VAL A 81 14.30 -1.93 -16.01
CA VAL A 81 15.01 -0.96 -16.83
C VAL A 81 16.08 -0.21 -16.05
N GLN A 82 15.83 0.08 -14.78
CA GLN A 82 16.76 0.76 -13.88
C GLN A 82 17.73 -0.23 -13.17
N ASP A 83 17.53 -1.54 -13.34
CA ASP A 83 18.31 -2.61 -12.71
C ASP A 83 18.43 -2.42 -11.18
N VAL A 84 17.30 -2.19 -10.51
CA VAL A 84 17.23 -1.97 -9.06
C VAL A 84 16.62 -3.17 -8.32
N ASP A 85 16.89 -3.27 -7.01
CA ASP A 85 16.55 -4.46 -6.22
C ASP A 85 15.06 -4.60 -5.90
N SER A 86 14.32 -3.49 -5.84
CA SER A 86 12.89 -3.52 -5.50
C SER A 86 12.13 -2.35 -6.09
N LEU A 87 10.78 -2.42 -6.04
CA LEU A 87 9.89 -1.33 -6.41
C LEU A 87 10.16 -0.03 -5.62
N PHE A 88 10.66 -0.17 -4.39
CA PHE A 88 11.00 0.97 -3.53
C PHE A 88 12.34 1.62 -3.89
N CYS A 89 13.14 0.98 -4.73
CA CYS A 89 14.41 1.50 -5.23
C CYS A 89 14.30 2.19 -6.60
N VAL A 90 13.12 2.11 -7.25
CA VAL A 90 12.83 2.88 -8.46
C VAL A 90 12.85 4.37 -8.13
N ASP A 91 13.39 5.19 -9.01
CA ASP A 91 13.66 6.62 -8.82
C ASP A 91 12.53 7.39 -8.14
N THR A 92 11.30 7.30 -8.65
CA THR A 92 10.13 8.00 -8.08
C THR A 92 9.77 7.51 -6.68
N ASN A 93 9.77 6.20 -6.45
CA ASN A 93 9.46 5.63 -5.14
C ASN A 93 10.61 5.85 -4.15
N LYS A 94 11.85 5.80 -4.64
CA LYS A 94 13.04 6.05 -3.82
C LYS A 94 13.07 7.48 -3.29
N ALA A 95 12.73 8.47 -4.10
CA ALA A 95 12.68 9.87 -3.66
C ALA A 95 11.71 10.05 -2.48
N LEU A 96 10.52 9.45 -2.54
CA LEU A 96 9.57 9.47 -1.44
C LEU A 96 10.09 8.67 -0.23
N LEU A 97 10.69 7.50 -0.44
CA LEU A 97 11.25 6.67 0.63
C LEU A 97 12.39 7.38 1.36
N ASP A 98 13.28 8.07 0.63
CA ASP A 98 14.39 8.84 1.20
C ASP A 98 13.88 9.97 2.10
N GLU A 99 12.77 10.62 1.74
CA GLU A 99 12.12 11.63 2.58
C GLU A 99 11.51 11.02 3.86
N VAL A 100 10.88 9.84 3.76
CA VAL A 100 10.41 9.12 4.96
C VAL A 100 11.62 8.77 5.86
N CYS A 101 12.73 8.33 5.28
CA CYS A 101 13.96 8.03 6.03
C CYS A 101 14.50 9.27 6.75
N ALA A 102 14.50 10.44 6.08
CA ALA A 102 14.96 11.69 6.67
C ALA A 102 14.08 12.09 7.88
N LEU A 103 12.75 11.99 7.75
CA LEU A 103 11.81 12.25 8.84
C LEU A 103 11.96 11.29 10.02
N ALA A 104 12.31 10.03 9.74
CA ALA A 104 12.50 8.99 10.74
C ALA A 104 13.93 8.93 11.30
N HIS A 105 14.83 9.80 10.85
CA HIS A 105 16.25 9.80 11.22
C HIS A 105 16.91 8.40 11.10
N THR A 106 16.65 7.72 9.99
CA THR A 106 17.15 6.37 9.72
C THR A 106 17.51 6.19 8.25
N GLU A 107 18.20 5.11 7.92
CA GLU A 107 18.52 4.74 6.54
C GLU A 107 17.75 3.48 6.13
N TYR A 108 17.33 3.43 4.88
CA TYR A 108 16.70 2.23 4.32
C TYR A 108 17.73 1.10 4.22
N GLN A 109 17.32 -0.12 4.55
CA GLN A 109 18.14 -1.34 4.64
C GLN A 109 19.10 -1.40 5.85
N ALA A 110 19.05 -0.44 6.77
CA ALA A 110 19.80 -0.50 8.01
C ALA A 110 19.17 -1.42 9.07
N ASP A 111 17.83 -1.52 9.08
CA ASP A 111 17.05 -2.34 10.03
C ASP A 111 15.82 -2.90 9.34
N ALA A 112 15.76 -4.22 9.16
CA ALA A 112 14.68 -4.92 8.48
C ALA A 112 13.28 -4.65 9.07
N LYS A 113 13.18 -4.38 10.39
CA LYS A 113 11.89 -4.04 11.03
C LYS A 113 11.47 -2.61 10.70
N LYS A 114 12.42 -1.68 10.68
CA LYS A 114 12.17 -0.29 10.27
C LYS A 114 11.83 -0.22 8.80
N ASP A 115 12.49 -0.99 7.94
CA ASP A 115 12.24 -1.05 6.50
C ASP A 115 10.78 -1.37 6.16
N VAL A 116 10.15 -2.27 6.91
CA VAL A 116 8.72 -2.56 6.74
C VAL A 116 7.88 -1.30 6.96
N SER A 117 8.18 -0.53 8.01
CA SER A 117 7.46 0.70 8.31
C SER A 117 7.72 1.80 7.28
N LEU A 118 8.95 1.96 6.83
CA LEU A 118 9.35 2.91 5.79
C LEU A 118 8.59 2.65 4.49
N ARG A 119 8.56 1.39 4.04
CA ARG A 119 7.82 0.99 2.82
C ARG A 119 6.32 1.19 2.94
N ILE A 120 5.73 0.85 4.09
CA ILE A 120 4.30 1.05 4.33
C ILE A 120 3.93 2.52 4.25
N ILE A 121 4.73 3.41 4.84
CA ILE A 121 4.46 4.85 4.79
C ILE A 121 4.54 5.35 3.35
N ALA A 122 5.61 5.06 2.62
CA ALA A 122 5.79 5.51 1.24
C ALA A 122 4.65 5.03 0.32
N ASP A 123 4.31 3.74 0.38
CA ASP A 123 3.22 3.13 -0.39
C ASP A 123 1.85 3.77 -0.07
N HIS A 124 1.55 3.90 1.23
CA HIS A 124 0.24 4.38 1.66
C HIS A 124 0.05 5.86 1.42
N VAL A 125 1.08 6.69 1.60
CA VAL A 125 0.98 8.14 1.31
C VAL A 125 0.72 8.36 -0.18
N LYS A 126 1.45 7.67 -1.06
CA LYS A 126 1.21 7.71 -2.51
C LYS A 126 -0.24 7.33 -2.84
N SER A 127 -0.67 6.17 -2.37
CA SER A 127 -2.03 5.68 -2.61
C SER A 127 -3.10 6.63 -2.08
N CYS A 128 -2.96 7.15 -0.85
CA CYS A 128 -3.92 8.09 -0.26
C CYS A 128 -4.00 9.41 -1.02
N THR A 129 -2.87 9.94 -1.50
CA THR A 129 -2.80 11.17 -2.30
C THR A 129 -3.65 11.02 -3.57
N PHE A 130 -3.48 9.94 -4.32
CA PHE A 130 -4.27 9.66 -5.52
C PHE A 130 -5.74 9.39 -5.21
N MET A 131 -6.05 8.58 -4.20
CA MET A 131 -7.43 8.30 -3.81
C MET A 131 -8.21 9.57 -3.47
N ILE A 132 -7.61 10.50 -2.74
CA ILE A 132 -8.25 11.79 -2.41
C ILE A 132 -8.42 12.65 -3.65
N SER A 133 -7.43 12.68 -4.54
CA SER A 133 -7.54 13.37 -5.84
C SER A 133 -8.70 12.83 -6.66
N ASP A 134 -8.95 11.52 -6.62
CA ASP A 134 -10.09 10.86 -7.29
C ASP A 134 -11.43 11.06 -6.57
N GLY A 135 -11.46 11.90 -5.53
CA GLY A 135 -12.69 12.28 -4.81
C GLY A 135 -13.10 11.32 -3.71
N ILE A 136 -12.25 10.37 -3.30
CA ILE A 136 -12.54 9.49 -2.16
C ILE A 136 -12.25 10.23 -0.86
N MET A 137 -13.25 10.26 0.04
CA MET A 137 -13.12 10.88 1.36
C MET A 137 -13.12 9.82 2.47
N PRO A 138 -12.35 10.03 3.57
CA PRO A 138 -12.34 9.09 4.68
C PRO A 138 -13.73 8.88 5.28
N SER A 139 -14.17 7.63 5.40
CA SER A 139 -15.48 7.27 5.96
C SER A 139 -15.43 5.97 6.76
N ASN A 140 -16.57 5.52 7.30
CA ASN A 140 -16.67 4.27 8.08
C ASN A 140 -16.95 3.04 7.21
N GLU A 141 -17.25 3.22 5.93
CA GLU A 141 -17.66 2.13 5.04
C GLU A 141 -17.19 2.37 3.60
N GLY A 142 -17.26 1.33 2.78
CA GLY A 142 -16.93 1.38 1.36
C GLY A 142 -15.49 1.82 1.09
N ARG A 143 -15.28 2.53 -0.02
CA ARG A 143 -13.94 2.99 -0.45
C ARG A 143 -13.32 3.98 0.54
N GLY A 144 -14.12 4.82 1.18
CA GLY A 144 -13.64 5.77 2.19
C GLY A 144 -13.12 5.10 3.46
N TYR A 145 -13.64 3.93 3.83
CA TYR A 145 -13.08 3.11 4.91
C TYR A 145 -11.68 2.61 4.56
N VAL A 146 -11.47 2.17 3.32
CA VAL A 146 -10.13 1.74 2.86
C VAL A 146 -9.13 2.89 2.97
N LEU A 147 -9.48 4.07 2.45
CA LEU A 147 -8.65 5.28 2.56
C LEU A 147 -8.31 5.60 4.03
N ARG A 148 -9.32 5.65 4.90
CA ARG A 148 -9.13 5.89 6.34
C ARG A 148 -8.17 4.88 6.97
N ARG A 149 -8.31 3.60 6.63
CA ARG A 149 -7.45 2.54 7.13
C ARG A 149 -6.01 2.70 6.67
N LEU A 150 -5.77 3.09 5.40
CA LEU A 150 -4.42 3.35 4.88
C LEU A 150 -3.76 4.54 5.60
N ILE A 151 -4.48 5.66 5.76
CA ILE A 151 -3.98 6.83 6.49
C ILE A 151 -3.57 6.46 7.91
N ARG A 152 -4.46 5.78 8.65
CA ARG A 152 -4.21 5.36 10.03
C ARG A 152 -3.06 4.37 10.15
N ARG A 153 -2.94 3.46 9.18
CA ARG A 153 -1.82 2.51 9.15
C ARG A 153 -0.50 3.23 8.94
N ALA A 154 -0.42 4.17 8.01
CA ALA A 154 0.77 4.99 7.79
C ALA A 154 1.12 5.82 9.04
N ALA A 155 0.16 6.51 9.64
CA ALA A 155 0.36 7.28 10.87
C ALA A 155 0.88 6.42 12.04
N ARG A 156 0.33 5.20 12.22
CA ARG A 156 0.84 4.24 13.21
C ARG A 156 2.29 3.86 12.95
N HIS A 157 2.65 3.58 11.69
CA HIS A 157 4.02 3.22 11.33
C HIS A 157 4.99 4.40 11.50
N GLY A 158 4.52 5.64 11.28
CA GLY A 158 5.29 6.84 11.60
C GLY A 158 5.66 6.91 13.09
N ARG A 159 4.71 6.65 13.98
CA ARG A 159 4.99 6.57 15.42
C ARG A 159 5.96 5.44 15.80
N LEU A 160 5.87 4.28 15.15
CA LEU A 160 6.81 3.18 15.38
C LEU A 160 8.24 3.55 14.97
N LEU A 161 8.39 4.47 14.01
CA LEU A 161 9.69 5.01 13.59
C LEU A 161 10.14 6.22 14.42
N GLY A 162 9.31 6.70 15.36
CA GLY A 162 9.61 7.88 16.16
C GLY A 162 9.34 9.22 15.48
N ILE A 163 8.59 9.22 14.36
CA ILE A 163 8.19 10.46 13.70
C ILE A 163 7.10 11.14 14.55
N GLU A 164 7.38 12.37 14.98
CA GLU A 164 6.46 13.16 15.79
C GLU A 164 5.55 14.04 14.93
N GLY A 165 4.34 14.25 15.42
CA GLY A 165 3.37 15.15 14.81
C GLY A 165 2.72 14.60 13.54
N ARG A 166 2.43 15.51 12.60
CA ARG A 166 1.83 15.21 11.30
C ARG A 166 2.92 15.23 10.22
N PHE A 167 3.01 14.18 9.45
CA PHE A 167 4.02 14.06 8.40
C PHE A 167 3.42 13.71 7.03
N MET A 168 2.23 13.11 6.99
CA MET A 168 1.63 12.69 5.72
C MET A 168 1.38 13.84 4.73
N PRO A 169 0.94 15.03 5.14
CA PRO A 169 0.80 16.16 4.21
C PRO A 169 2.14 16.56 3.56
N GLU A 170 3.24 16.50 4.29
CA GLU A 170 4.56 16.86 3.75
C GLU A 170 5.00 15.84 2.68
N LEU A 171 4.94 14.56 3.01
CA LEU A 171 5.23 13.49 2.05
C LEU A 171 4.31 13.52 0.82
N SER A 172 3.03 13.92 1.01
CA SER A 172 2.08 14.06 -0.10
C SER A 172 2.47 15.15 -1.08
N LYS A 173 3.13 16.22 -0.64
CA LYS A 173 3.66 17.25 -1.56
C LYS A 173 4.71 16.65 -2.50
N THR A 174 5.58 15.80 -1.98
CA THR A 174 6.58 15.09 -2.77
C THR A 174 5.90 14.16 -3.80
N VAL A 175 4.85 13.44 -3.40
CA VAL A 175 4.06 12.62 -4.34
C VAL A 175 3.47 13.48 -5.46
N ILE A 176 2.88 14.62 -5.12
CA ILE A 176 2.29 15.55 -6.08
C ILE A 176 3.37 16.08 -7.05
N GLU A 177 4.50 16.55 -6.52
CA GLU A 177 5.60 17.08 -7.32
C GLU A 177 6.16 16.05 -8.31
N LEU A 178 6.33 14.79 -7.88
CA LEU A 178 6.83 13.71 -8.71
C LEU A 178 5.82 13.21 -9.76
N SER A 179 4.53 13.52 -9.59
CA SER A 179 3.46 12.94 -10.41
C SER A 179 2.69 13.96 -11.23
N LYS A 180 2.79 15.26 -10.97
CA LYS A 180 1.97 16.32 -11.57
C LYS A 180 2.06 16.43 -13.09
N ASP A 181 3.19 16.06 -13.69
CA ASP A 181 3.36 16.11 -15.14
C ASP A 181 2.47 15.08 -15.87
N GLY A 182 2.25 13.92 -15.25
CA GLY A 182 1.33 12.90 -15.75
C GLY A 182 -0.11 13.02 -15.20
N TYR A 183 -0.26 13.68 -14.06
CA TYR A 183 -1.52 13.81 -13.30
C TYR A 183 -1.69 15.24 -12.79
N PRO A 184 -1.96 16.23 -13.67
CA PRO A 184 -2.04 17.65 -13.30
C PRO A 184 -3.13 17.94 -12.25
N GLU A 185 -4.18 17.12 -12.17
CA GLU A 185 -5.23 17.21 -11.16
C GLU A 185 -4.71 17.08 -9.72
N LEU A 186 -3.56 16.47 -9.50
CA LEU A 186 -2.94 16.41 -8.18
C LEU A 186 -2.51 17.79 -7.70
N GLU A 187 -1.93 18.61 -8.57
CA GLU A 187 -1.54 19.99 -8.26
C GLU A 187 -2.78 20.88 -8.07
N GLU A 188 -3.78 20.76 -8.96
CA GLU A 188 -5.05 21.50 -8.86
C GLU A 188 -5.78 21.26 -7.54
N LYS A 189 -5.76 20.01 -7.06
CA LYS A 189 -6.45 19.58 -5.82
C LYS A 189 -5.55 19.55 -4.59
N GLN A 190 -4.31 20.00 -4.69
CA GLN A 190 -3.30 19.90 -3.62
C GLN A 190 -3.83 20.40 -2.27
N VAL A 191 -4.45 21.58 -2.22
CA VAL A 191 -4.96 22.16 -0.97
C VAL A 191 -5.96 21.23 -0.28
N MET A 192 -6.87 20.62 -1.05
CA MET A 192 -7.85 19.65 -0.54
C MET A 192 -7.17 18.37 -0.05
N ILE A 193 -6.25 17.81 -0.83
CA ILE A 193 -5.53 16.58 -0.51
C ILE A 193 -4.79 16.74 0.82
N LEU A 194 -3.98 17.77 0.95
CA LEU A 194 -3.20 18.03 2.16
C LEU A 194 -4.07 18.26 3.39
N LYS A 195 -5.21 18.96 3.23
CA LYS A 195 -6.16 19.20 4.30
C LYS A 195 -6.79 17.89 4.80
N VAL A 196 -7.26 17.03 3.90
CA VAL A 196 -7.90 15.75 4.25
C VAL A 196 -6.92 14.83 4.99
N LEU A 197 -5.68 14.72 4.48
CA LEU A 197 -4.63 13.96 5.15
C LEU A 197 -4.33 14.50 6.55
N ALA A 198 -4.14 15.81 6.68
CA ALA A 198 -3.85 16.46 7.95
C ALA A 198 -4.94 16.21 8.99
N GLU A 199 -6.21 16.38 8.60
CA GLU A 199 -7.34 16.22 9.51
C GLU A 199 -7.52 14.76 10.01
N GLU A 200 -7.40 13.78 9.11
CA GLU A 200 -7.57 12.37 9.51
C GLU A 200 -6.37 11.87 10.32
N GLU A 201 -5.16 12.27 9.95
CA GLU A 201 -3.94 11.94 10.71
C GLU A 201 -4.00 12.54 12.13
N GLU A 202 -4.40 13.81 12.27
CA GLU A 202 -4.54 14.46 13.58
C GLU A 202 -5.61 13.79 14.45
N LYS A 203 -6.78 13.47 13.87
CA LYS A 203 -7.85 12.75 14.58
C LYS A 203 -7.35 11.39 15.10
N PHE A 204 -6.60 10.68 14.26
CA PHE A 204 -6.08 9.36 14.64
C PHE A 204 -4.97 9.47 15.69
N ASN A 205 -4.08 10.44 15.59
CA ASN A 205 -3.04 10.67 16.59
C ASN A 205 -3.64 10.94 17.97
N LYS A 206 -4.68 11.78 18.06
CA LYS A 206 -5.41 12.01 19.31
C LYS A 206 -6.05 10.73 19.86
N THR A 207 -6.61 9.91 18.98
CA THR A 207 -7.20 8.61 19.39
C THR A 207 -6.13 7.66 19.95
N ILE A 208 -4.95 7.59 19.32
CA ILE A 208 -3.84 6.76 19.85
C ILE A 208 -3.36 7.30 21.20
N ASP A 209 -3.18 8.61 21.33
CA ASP A 209 -2.72 9.21 22.60
C ASP A 209 -3.67 8.89 23.75
N GLN A 210 -4.98 9.01 23.51
CA GLN A 210 -6.00 8.63 24.48
C GLN A 210 -5.97 7.14 24.82
N GLY A 211 -5.83 6.28 23.79
CA GLY A 211 -5.73 4.84 23.97
C GLY A 211 -4.50 4.43 24.79
N LEU A 212 -3.35 5.07 24.56
CA LEU A 212 -2.12 4.82 25.31
C LEU A 212 -2.23 5.24 26.79
N VAL A 213 -2.92 6.34 27.09
CA VAL A 213 -3.19 6.76 28.47
C VAL A 213 -4.04 5.71 29.17
N ILE A 214 -5.14 5.28 28.56
CA ILE A 214 -6.03 4.23 29.13
C ILE A 214 -5.27 2.91 29.33
N LEU A 215 -4.46 2.50 28.34
CA LEU A 215 -3.63 1.30 28.46
C LEU A 215 -2.65 1.40 29.63
N GLY A 216 -1.96 2.54 29.78
CA GLY A 216 -1.03 2.77 30.87
C GLY A 216 -1.70 2.68 32.27
N GLU A 217 -2.92 3.23 32.40
CA GLU A 217 -3.71 3.09 33.66
C GLU A 217 -4.08 1.62 33.92
N MET A 218 -4.45 0.87 32.89
CA MET A 218 -4.76 -0.56 33.01
C MET A 218 -3.53 -1.38 33.39
N GLU A 219 -2.37 -1.09 32.81
CA GLU A 219 -1.10 -1.75 33.14
C GLU A 219 -0.70 -1.49 34.58
N GLN A 220 -0.79 -0.25 35.06
CA GLN A 220 -0.51 0.09 36.45
C GLN A 220 -1.43 -0.68 37.41
N LYS A 221 -2.72 -0.75 37.10
CA LYS A 221 -3.69 -1.52 37.89
C LYS A 221 -3.37 -3.01 37.93
N MET A 222 -3.02 -3.59 36.76
CA MET A 222 -2.61 -4.99 36.65
C MET A 222 -1.40 -5.31 37.56
N VAL A 223 -0.36 -4.45 37.47
CA VAL A 223 0.86 -4.60 38.28
C VAL A 223 0.49 -4.54 39.80
N ALA A 224 -0.35 -3.59 40.19
CA ALA A 224 -0.80 -3.45 41.58
C ALA A 224 -1.60 -4.67 42.10
N GLU A 225 -2.34 -5.33 41.20
CA GLU A 225 -3.13 -6.54 41.51
C GLU A 225 -2.32 -7.85 41.31
N GLY A 226 -1.04 -7.78 40.92
CA GLY A 226 -0.19 -8.95 40.65
C GLY A 226 -0.64 -9.77 39.44
N LYS A 227 -1.39 -9.18 38.53
CA LYS A 227 -1.88 -9.82 37.30
C LYS A 227 -0.90 -9.62 36.13
N THR A 228 -0.78 -10.62 35.28
CA THR A 228 0.09 -10.59 34.06
C THR A 228 -0.70 -10.62 32.78
N VAL A 229 -2.03 -10.73 32.84
CA VAL A 229 -2.91 -10.82 31.66
C VAL A 229 -4.06 -9.83 31.81
N LEU A 230 -4.29 -9.05 30.75
CA LEU A 230 -5.43 -8.13 30.66
C LEU A 230 -6.74 -8.93 30.55
N SER A 231 -7.80 -8.47 31.25
CA SER A 231 -9.12 -9.10 31.08
C SER A 231 -9.69 -8.83 29.67
N GLY A 232 -10.52 -9.74 29.16
CA GLY A 232 -11.21 -9.53 27.88
C GLY A 232 -12.09 -8.28 27.89
N ALA A 233 -12.68 -7.92 29.03
CA ALA A 233 -13.49 -6.71 29.20
C ALA A 233 -12.63 -5.43 29.11
N ASP A 234 -11.43 -5.44 29.69
CA ASP A 234 -10.50 -4.32 29.61
C ASP A 234 -9.87 -4.21 28.20
N ALA A 235 -9.53 -5.33 27.58
CA ALA A 235 -9.06 -5.34 26.18
C ALA A 235 -10.14 -4.79 25.22
N PHE A 236 -11.40 -5.09 25.44
CA PHE A 236 -12.52 -4.58 24.64
C PHE A 236 -12.71 -3.06 24.77
N LYS A 237 -12.35 -2.46 25.91
CA LYS A 237 -12.41 -0.99 26.08
C LYS A 237 -11.36 -0.25 25.23
N LEU A 238 -10.28 -0.93 24.85
CA LEU A 238 -9.22 -0.38 24.01
C LEU A 238 -9.52 -0.52 22.50
N TYR A 239 -10.47 -1.39 22.14
CA TYR A 239 -10.91 -1.62 20.77
C TYR A 239 -11.89 -0.53 20.32
#